data_f8a8874df4a48ead06b6af66dde172f7
#
_entry.id   f8a8874df4a48ead06b6af66dde172f7
#
_cell.length_a   1.000
_cell.length_b   1.000
_cell.length_c   1.000
_cell.angle_alpha   90.00
_cell.angle_beta   90.00
_cell.angle_gamma   90.00
#
_symmetry.space_group_name_H-M   'P 1'
#
loop_
_entity.id
_entity.type
_entity.pdbx_description
1 polymer ?
#
loop_
_entity_poly.entity_id
_entity_poly.type
_entity_poly.pdbx_seq_one_letter_code
_entity_poly.pdbx_strand_id
1 'polypeptide(L)'
;MDQGNELSIIIRRGRERKGLTQEELSQIIHKSDKYIGAVECGRIVPPYPVLKQIVRVLEIDGNTLFYEDANEGESKMADIYLRKMYSVTRKLALELLQTLANFRSTKAHTKNK
;
A
#
# COMPACT_ATOMS: atom_id res chain seq x y z
N MET A 1 9.41 -5.76 22.65
CA MET A 1 8.55 -4.74 22.26
C MET A 1 8.25 -4.78 20.80
N ASP A 2 7.06 -4.72 20.54
CA ASP A 2 6.62 -4.84 19.20
C ASP A 2 6.90 -3.58 18.41
N GLN A 3 7.62 -3.72 17.36
CA GLN A 3 7.92 -2.63 16.47
C GLN A 3 6.94 -2.54 15.33
N GLY A 4 6.14 -3.56 15.18
CA GLY A 4 5.23 -3.59 14.07
C GLY A 4 4.10 -2.62 14.29
N ASN A 5 3.75 -1.90 13.28
CA ASN A 5 2.50 -1.17 13.27
C ASN A 5 1.49 -2.05 12.55
N GLU A 6 0.30 -1.54 12.45
CA GLU A 6 -0.78 -2.28 11.83
C GLU A 6 -0.44 -2.72 10.41
N LEU A 7 0.19 -1.83 9.67
CA LEU A 7 0.59 -2.13 8.31
C LEU A 7 1.58 -3.29 8.26
N SER A 8 2.55 -3.29 9.17
CA SER A 8 3.54 -4.36 9.22
C SER A 8 2.88 -5.72 9.43
N ILE A 9 1.90 -5.76 10.31
CA ILE A 9 1.18 -6.99 10.62
C ILE A 9 0.39 -7.46 9.41
N ILE A 10 -0.28 -6.56 8.75
CA ILE A 10 -1.09 -6.89 7.58
C ILE A 10 -0.20 -7.45 6.47
N ILE A 11 0.94 -6.82 6.25
CA ILE A 11 1.88 -7.29 5.22
C ILE A 11 2.39 -8.69 5.57
N ARG A 12 2.76 -8.90 6.82
CA ARG A 12 3.26 -10.21 7.24
C ARG A 12 2.20 -11.28 7.04
N ARG A 13 0.98 -11.00 7.47
CA ARG A 13 -0.11 -11.97 7.33
C ARG A 13 -0.39 -12.27 5.87
N GLY A 14 -0.41 -11.23 5.03
CA GLY A 14 -0.61 -11.43 3.61
C GLY A 14 0.49 -12.25 2.98
N ARG A 15 1.72 -11.98 3.39
CA ARG A 15 2.87 -12.72 2.88
C ARG A 15 2.79 -14.19 3.27
N GLU A 16 2.49 -14.44 4.54
CA GLU A 16 2.39 -15.81 5.04
C GLU A 16 1.23 -16.55 4.37
N ARG A 17 0.13 -15.86 4.16
CA ARG A 17 -1.02 -16.45 3.48
C ARG A 17 -0.66 -16.87 2.05
N LYS A 18 0.21 -16.13 1.41
CA LYS A 18 0.67 -16.46 0.05
C LYS A 18 1.82 -17.46 0.06
N GLY A 19 2.31 -17.85 1.22
CA GLY A 19 3.40 -18.79 1.30
C GLY A 19 4.74 -18.24 0.85
N LEU A 20 4.92 -16.93 0.93
CA LEU A 20 6.15 -16.30 0.48
C LEU A 20 7.08 -16.04 1.66
N THR A 21 8.38 -16.20 1.44
CA THR A 21 9.34 -15.72 2.42
C THR A 21 9.53 -14.22 2.27
N GLN A 22 10.15 -13.62 3.28
CA GLN A 22 10.48 -12.20 3.20
C GLN A 22 11.37 -11.90 2.01
N GLU A 23 12.32 -12.77 1.77
CA GLU A 23 13.24 -12.61 0.64
C GLU A 23 12.51 -12.70 -0.68
N GLU A 24 11.62 -13.68 -0.79
CA GLU A 24 10.88 -13.86 -2.03
C GLU A 24 10.03 -12.63 -2.35
N LEU A 25 9.33 -12.12 -1.35
CA LEU A 25 8.53 -10.94 -1.59
C LEU A 25 9.39 -9.73 -1.94
N SER A 26 10.52 -9.58 -1.25
CA SER A 26 11.44 -8.49 -1.57
C SER A 26 11.89 -8.55 -3.02
N GLN A 27 12.21 -9.74 -3.49
CA GLN A 27 12.65 -9.92 -4.87
C GLN A 27 11.54 -9.62 -5.86
N ILE A 28 10.33 -10.04 -5.55
CA ILE A 28 9.20 -9.79 -6.43
C ILE A 28 8.99 -8.29 -6.64
N ILE A 29 9.17 -7.50 -5.59
CA ILE A 29 8.98 -6.05 -5.69
C ILE A 29 10.29 -5.33 -6.03
N HIS A 30 11.31 -6.09 -6.43
CA HIS A 30 12.60 -5.55 -6.90
C HIS A 30 13.32 -4.74 -5.83
N LYS A 31 13.32 -5.26 -4.60
CA LYS A 31 14.04 -4.64 -3.50
C LYS A 31 15.10 -5.62 -3.01
N SER A 32 15.98 -5.12 -2.14
CA SER A 32 17.00 -5.99 -1.54
C SER A 32 16.34 -7.06 -0.68
N ASP A 33 17.05 -8.16 -0.47
CA ASP A 33 16.49 -9.32 0.23
C ASP A 33 16.00 -8.99 1.63
N LYS A 34 16.54 -7.96 2.26
CA LYS A 34 16.18 -7.61 3.63
C LYS A 34 15.09 -6.55 3.73
N TYR A 35 14.59 -6.09 2.59
CA TYR A 35 13.66 -4.98 2.59
C TYR A 35 12.37 -5.30 3.34
N ILE A 36 11.74 -6.41 3.00
CA ILE A 36 10.47 -6.78 3.62
C ILE A 36 10.64 -7.06 5.11
N GLY A 37 11.78 -7.64 5.48
CA GLY A 37 12.07 -7.81 6.90
C GLY A 37 12.07 -6.49 7.64
N ALA A 38 12.68 -5.47 7.06
CA ALA A 38 12.70 -4.15 7.67
C ALA A 38 11.30 -3.53 7.74
N VAL A 39 10.49 -3.77 6.72
CA VAL A 39 9.11 -3.29 6.74
C VAL A 39 8.32 -3.98 7.83
N GLU A 40 8.46 -5.29 7.94
CA GLU A 40 7.68 -6.07 8.90
C GLU A 40 8.08 -5.81 10.34
N CYS A 41 9.30 -5.37 10.58
CA CYS A 41 9.69 -5.01 11.94
C CYS A 41 9.49 -3.54 12.23
N GLY A 42 8.93 -2.79 11.29
CA GLY A 42 8.57 -1.40 11.54
C GLY A 42 9.67 -0.39 11.33
N ARG A 43 10.83 -0.83 10.84
CA ARG A 43 11.92 0.11 10.61
C ARG A 43 11.73 0.96 9.37
N ILE A 44 11.02 0.41 8.39
CA ILE A 44 10.76 1.10 7.13
C ILE A 44 9.28 1.13 6.89
N VAL A 45 8.76 2.30 6.54
CA VAL A 45 7.41 2.43 6.01
C VAL A 45 7.57 2.56 4.51
N PRO A 46 7.04 1.62 3.73
CA PRO A 46 7.25 1.69 2.29
C PRO A 46 6.56 2.91 1.70
N PRO A 47 7.21 3.58 0.74
CA PRO A 47 6.53 4.67 0.04
C PRO A 47 5.37 4.12 -0.78
N TYR A 48 4.48 5.00 -1.16
CA TYR A 48 3.24 4.58 -1.82
C TYR A 48 3.45 3.66 -3.02
N PRO A 49 4.36 3.95 -3.94
CA PRO A 49 4.52 3.06 -5.10
C PRO A 49 4.92 1.64 -4.71
N VAL A 50 5.76 1.52 -3.69
CA VAL A 50 6.18 0.20 -3.21
C VAL A 50 5.05 -0.49 -2.47
N LEU A 51 4.35 0.26 -1.62
CA LEU A 51 3.19 -0.28 -0.91
C LEU A 51 2.15 -0.79 -1.89
N LYS A 52 1.93 -0.06 -2.96
CA LYS A 52 0.98 -0.47 -3.98
C LYS A 52 1.38 -1.82 -4.58
N GLN A 53 2.67 -2.01 -4.84
CA GLN A 53 3.14 -3.30 -5.35
C GLN A 53 2.92 -4.41 -4.34
N ILE A 54 3.23 -4.14 -3.08
CA ILE A 54 3.05 -5.14 -2.02
C ILE A 54 1.58 -5.54 -1.92
N VAL A 55 0.71 -4.56 -1.87
CA VAL A 55 -0.72 -4.81 -1.76
C VAL A 55 -1.22 -5.63 -2.94
N ARG A 56 -0.74 -5.31 -4.12
CA ARG A 56 -1.16 -6.02 -5.32
C ARG A 56 -0.66 -7.46 -5.32
N VAL A 57 0.61 -7.67 -5.00
CA VAL A 57 1.18 -9.01 -4.98
C VAL A 57 0.51 -9.88 -3.94
N LEU A 58 0.25 -9.33 -2.77
CA LEU A 58 -0.35 -10.07 -1.67
C LEU A 58 -1.86 -10.11 -1.74
N GLU A 59 -2.46 -9.39 -2.67
CA GLU A 59 -3.91 -9.32 -2.84
C GLU A 59 -4.58 -8.89 -1.56
N ILE A 60 -4.04 -7.85 -0.95
CA ILE A 60 -4.59 -7.32 0.29
C ILE A 60 -5.78 -6.44 -0.04
N ASP A 61 -6.88 -6.69 0.66
CA ASP A 61 -8.06 -5.86 0.51
C ASP A 61 -7.83 -4.49 1.17
N GLY A 62 -8.21 -3.44 0.47
CA GLY A 62 -8.09 -2.10 1.02
C GLY A 62 -8.83 -1.92 2.33
N ASN A 63 -9.97 -2.57 2.46
CA ASN A 63 -10.71 -2.52 3.72
C ASN A 63 -9.92 -3.16 4.84
N THR A 64 -9.28 -4.29 4.56
CA THR A 64 -8.44 -4.94 5.54
C THR A 64 -7.32 -4.02 5.99
N LEU A 65 -6.76 -3.27 5.04
CA LEU A 65 -5.65 -2.39 5.32
C LEU A 65 -6.03 -1.28 6.29
N PHE A 66 -7.25 -0.76 6.19
CA PHE A 66 -7.64 0.41 6.97
C PHE A 66 -8.64 0.12 8.08
N TYR A 67 -9.38 -0.96 7.98
CA TYR A 67 -10.52 -1.17 8.87
C TYR A 67 -10.53 -2.55 9.50
N GLU A 68 -9.43 -3.25 9.43
CA GLU A 68 -9.45 -4.64 9.82
C GLU A 68 -9.87 -4.85 11.25
N ASP A 69 -9.36 -4.07 12.16
CA ASP A 69 -9.65 -4.28 13.58
C ASP A 69 -10.36 -3.06 14.13
N ALA A 70 -11.63 -3.19 14.32
CA ALA A 70 -12.48 -2.06 14.62
C ALA A 70 -12.62 -1.80 16.10
N ASN A 71 -11.61 -1.95 16.94
CA ASN A 71 -11.75 -1.47 18.28
C ASN A 71 -11.25 -0.03 18.36
N GLU A 72 -11.70 0.68 19.41
CA GLU A 72 -11.57 2.13 19.43
C GLU A 72 -10.15 2.64 19.41
N GLY A 73 -9.28 1.98 20.16
CA GLY A 73 -7.88 2.40 20.19
C GLY A 73 -7.22 2.26 18.85
N GLU A 74 -7.49 1.15 18.20
CA GLU A 74 -6.92 0.89 16.89
C GLU A 74 -7.53 1.79 15.84
N SER A 75 -8.82 2.13 15.99
CA SER A 75 -9.45 3.07 15.10
C SER A 75 -8.77 4.41 15.10
N LYS A 76 -8.40 4.90 16.29
CA LYS A 76 -7.73 6.18 16.35
C LYS A 76 -6.37 6.16 15.69
N MET A 77 -5.62 5.10 15.93
CA MET A 77 -4.33 4.96 15.30
C MET A 77 -4.48 4.84 13.79
N ALA A 78 -5.45 4.06 13.36
CA ALA A 78 -5.72 3.90 11.95
C ALA A 78 -6.12 5.22 11.32
N ASP A 79 -6.92 6.03 12.01
CA ASP A 79 -7.32 7.33 11.50
C ASP A 79 -6.13 8.26 11.31
N ILE A 80 -5.24 8.30 12.29
CA ILE A 80 -4.06 9.14 12.20
C ILE A 80 -3.19 8.70 11.03
N TYR A 81 -2.97 7.41 10.94
CA TYR A 81 -2.14 6.85 9.88
C TYR A 81 -2.78 7.08 8.53
N LEU A 82 -4.09 6.88 8.46
CA LEU A 82 -4.85 7.09 7.24
C LEU A 82 -4.76 8.54 6.78
N ARG A 83 -4.87 9.47 7.70
CA ARG A 83 -4.77 10.88 7.34
C ARG A 83 -3.42 11.22 6.75
N LYS A 84 -2.36 10.68 7.35
CA LYS A 84 -1.02 10.92 6.83
C LYS A 84 -0.83 10.30 5.46
N MET A 85 -1.28 9.07 5.31
CA MET A 85 -1.20 8.40 4.01
C MET A 85 -2.13 9.02 3.01
N TYR A 86 -3.29 9.47 3.49
CA TYR A 86 -4.29 10.01 2.60
C TYR A 86 -3.83 11.31 1.94
N SER A 87 -3.10 12.15 2.65
CA SER A 87 -2.63 13.39 2.05
C SER A 87 -1.69 13.11 0.89
N VAL A 88 -0.79 12.12 1.04
CA VAL A 88 0.12 11.73 -0.02
C VAL A 88 -0.63 10.98 -1.11
N THR A 89 -1.45 10.01 -0.71
CA THR A 89 -2.19 9.19 -1.66
C THR A 89 -3.21 10.00 -2.43
N ARG A 90 -3.86 10.93 -1.76
CA ARG A 90 -4.82 11.80 -2.41
C ARG A 90 -4.16 12.63 -3.50
N LYS A 91 -3.00 13.18 -3.20
CA LYS A 91 -2.28 13.94 -4.19
C LYS A 91 -1.94 13.10 -5.41
N LEU A 92 -1.44 11.89 -5.15
CA LEU A 92 -1.11 10.97 -6.23
C LEU A 92 -2.34 10.54 -6.99
N ALA A 93 -3.44 10.29 -6.28
CA ALA A 93 -4.69 9.88 -6.91
C ALA A 93 -5.23 11.00 -7.80
N LEU A 94 -5.15 12.23 -7.31
CA LEU A 94 -5.61 13.37 -8.11
C LEU A 94 -4.76 13.53 -9.37
N GLU A 95 -3.46 13.38 -9.24
CA GLU A 95 -2.58 13.45 -10.40
C GLU A 95 -2.90 12.35 -11.39
N LEU A 96 -3.13 11.15 -10.88
CA LEU A 96 -3.46 10.02 -11.74
C LEU A 96 -4.79 10.24 -12.44
N LEU A 97 -5.80 10.69 -11.70
CA LEU A 97 -7.10 10.97 -12.28
C LEU A 97 -7.01 12.05 -13.33
N GLN A 98 -6.19 13.06 -13.08
CA GLN A 98 -6.02 14.13 -14.05
C GLN A 98 -5.36 13.61 -15.32
N THR A 99 -4.37 12.75 -15.14
CA THR A 99 -3.70 12.13 -16.28
C THR A 99 -4.69 11.29 -17.09
N LEU A 100 -5.52 10.53 -16.41
CA LEU A 100 -6.53 9.72 -17.09
C LEU A 100 -7.56 10.59 -17.78
N ALA A 101 -7.97 11.67 -17.16
CA ALA A 101 -8.92 12.60 -17.78
C ALA A 101 -8.33 13.22 -19.02
N ASN A 102 -7.07 13.62 -18.95
CA ASN A 102 -6.40 14.18 -20.12
C ASN A 102 -6.27 13.16 -21.23
N PHE A 103 -5.96 11.93 -20.86
CA PHE A 103 -5.87 10.85 -21.83
C PHE A 103 -7.20 10.59 -22.50
N ARG A 104 -8.28 10.54 -21.72
CA ARG A 104 -9.60 10.36 -22.25
C ARG A 104 -9.99 11.51 -23.17
N SER A 105 -9.71 12.71 -22.75
CA SER A 105 -10.04 13.89 -23.51
C SER A 105 -9.34 13.85 -24.86
N THR A 106 -8.06 13.52 -24.85
CA THR A 106 -7.29 13.39 -26.08
C THR A 106 -7.88 12.30 -26.98
N LYS A 107 -8.20 11.16 -26.37
CA LYS A 107 -8.74 10.04 -27.11
C LYS A 107 -10.10 10.36 -27.69
N ALA A 108 -10.95 10.98 -26.89
CA ALA A 108 -12.29 11.38 -27.37
C ALA A 108 -12.17 12.39 -28.50
N HIS A 109 -11.26 13.32 -28.36
CA HIS A 109 -11.04 14.33 -29.40
C HIS A 109 -10.59 13.66 -30.69
N THR A 110 -9.69 12.69 -30.58
CA THR A 110 -9.23 11.95 -31.73
C THR A 110 -10.36 11.19 -32.40
N LYS A 111 -11.25 10.61 -31.61
CA LYS A 111 -12.38 9.89 -32.15
C LYS A 111 -13.34 10.79 -32.90
N ASN A 112 -13.47 12.00 -32.47
CA ASN A 112 -14.42 12.94 -33.07
C ASN A 112 -13.95 13.50 -34.40
N LYS A 113 -12.74 13.16 -34.76
CA LYS A 113 -12.26 13.50 -36.06
C LYS A 113 -12.56 12.40 -37.04
#